data_56b074385065e02dcfb6faced4bde7eb
#
_entry.id   56b074385065e02dcfb6faced4bde7eb
#
_cell.length_a   1.000
_cell.length_b   1.000
_cell.length_c   1.000
_cell.angle_alpha   90.00
_cell.angle_beta   90.00
_cell.angle_gamma   90.00
#
_symmetry.space_group_name_H-M   'P 1'
#
loop_
_entity.id
_entity.type
_entity.pdbx_description
1 polymer ?
#
loop_
_entity_poly.entity_id
_entity_poly.type
_entity_poly.pdbx_seq_one_letter_code
_entity_poly.pdbx_strand_id
1 'polypeptide(L)' 'NIFKLHNEVCIFKFMDKFYVRELQIVNERVFLRSFNKKYADIMISNLRDLKCEGRVKKCYYVKEFSRKIQ' A
#
# COMPACT_ATOMS: atom_id res chain seq x y z
N ASN A 1 1.09 -1.90 -14.98
CA ASN A 1 1.51 -3.16 -14.37
C ASN A 1 1.87 -2.94 -12.91
N ILE A 2 1.19 -3.64 -12.03
CA ILE A 2 1.36 -3.49 -10.58
C ILE A 2 2.79 -3.79 -10.12
N PHE A 3 3.48 -4.70 -10.80
CA PHE A 3 4.83 -5.10 -10.43
C PHE A 3 5.86 -3.97 -10.57
N LYS A 4 5.56 -2.97 -11.39
CA LYS A 4 6.42 -1.79 -11.52
C LYS A 4 6.37 -0.89 -10.29
N LEU A 5 5.39 -1.11 -9.42
CA LEU A 5 5.21 -0.31 -8.21
C LEU A 5 5.92 -0.89 -6.99
N HIS A 6 6.70 -1.94 -7.16
CA HIS A 6 7.48 -2.52 -6.06
C HIS A 6 8.33 -1.45 -5.37
N ASN A 7 8.26 -1.39 -4.05
CA ASN A 7 8.91 -0.39 -3.20
C ASN A 7 8.34 1.03 -3.35
N GLU A 8 7.25 1.20 -4.08
CA GLU A 8 6.61 2.50 -4.21
C GLU A 8 5.51 2.66 -3.18
N VAL A 9 5.38 3.88 -2.67
CA VAL A 9 4.28 4.24 -1.77
C VAL A 9 3.16 4.81 -2.60
N CYS A 10 1.99 4.22 -2.45
CA CYS A 10 0.83 4.61 -3.25
C CYS A 10 -0.41 4.69 -2.38
N ILE A 11 -1.41 5.36 -2.93
CA ILE A 11 -2.76 5.29 -2.42
C ILE A 11 -3.43 4.12 -3.14
N PHE A 12 -3.75 3.08 -2.40
CA PHE A 12 -4.40 1.90 -2.95
C PHE A 12 -5.86 1.85 -2.54
N LYS A 13 -6.70 1.43 -3.47
CA LYS A 13 -8.07 1.04 -3.15
C LYS A 13 -8.14 -0.48 -3.14
N PHE A 14 -8.62 -1.03 -2.05
CA PHE A 14 -8.76 -2.46 -1.87
C PHE A 14 -9.98 -2.76 -1.01
N MET A 15 -10.90 -3.59 -1.54
CA MET A 15 -12.12 -3.97 -0.84
C MET A 15 -12.89 -2.75 -0.31
N ASP A 16 -13.08 -1.76 -1.18
CA ASP A 16 -13.82 -0.52 -0.90
C ASP A 16 -13.20 0.38 0.16
N LYS A 17 -11.95 0.15 0.51
CA LYS A 17 -11.21 0.98 1.45
C LYS A 17 -9.96 1.54 0.78
N PHE A 18 -9.50 2.69 1.27
CA PHE A 18 -8.28 3.31 0.79
C PHE A 18 -7.16 3.13 1.80
N TYR A 19 -5.97 2.86 1.28
CA TYR A 19 -4.78 2.65 2.09
C TYR A 19 -3.61 3.41 1.49
N VAL A 20 -2.82 4.08 2.32
CA VAL A 20 -1.53 4.60 1.90
C VAL A 20 -0.50 3.58 2.38
N ARG A 21 0.04 2.83 1.47
CA ARG A 21 0.94 1.71 1.79
C ARG A 21 2.07 1.61 0.77
N GLU A 22 3.13 0.95 1.19
CA GLU A 22 4.22 0.59 0.30
C GLU A 22 3.92 -0.78 -0.31
N LEU A 23 4.00 -0.87 -1.62
CA LEU A 23 3.82 -2.15 -2.29
C LEU A 23 5.10 -2.99 -2.17
N GLN A 24 4.95 -4.21 -1.70
CA GLN A 24 6.04 -5.16 -1.62
C GLN A 24 5.69 -6.43 -2.37
N ILE A 25 6.65 -6.93 -3.11
CA ILE A 25 6.51 -8.19 -3.84
C ILE A 25 7.55 -9.15 -3.30
N VAL A 26 7.07 -10.22 -2.69
CA VAL A 26 7.92 -11.24 -2.08
C VAL A 26 7.47 -12.60 -2.59
N ASN A 27 8.38 -13.31 -3.26
CA ASN A 27 8.08 -14.64 -3.83
C ASN A 27 6.80 -14.62 -4.67
N GLU A 28 6.71 -13.62 -5.55
CA GLU A 28 5.58 -13.44 -6.47
C GLU A 28 4.27 -13.10 -5.79
N ARG A 29 4.29 -12.86 -4.48
CA ARG A 29 3.11 -12.42 -3.72
C ARG A 29 3.18 -10.93 -3.47
N VAL A 30 2.02 -10.28 -3.54
CA VAL A 30 1.90 -8.84 -3.37
C VAL A 30 1.38 -8.53 -1.98
N PHE A 31 2.07 -7.61 -1.31
CA PHE A 31 1.70 -7.14 0.03
C PHE A 31 1.59 -5.63 0.03
N LEU A 32 0.65 -5.13 0.81
CA LEU A 32 0.56 -3.71 1.15
C LEU A 32 1.14 -3.54 2.55
N ARG A 33 2.34 -2.99 2.61
CA ARG A 33 3.06 -2.81 3.86
C ARG A 33 2.64 -1.53 4.54
N SER A 34 2.27 -1.64 5.81
CA SER A 34 1.88 -0.49 6.61
C SER A 34 3.11 0.23 7.17
N PHE A 35 3.07 1.56 7.18
CA PHE A 35 4.07 2.36 7.88
C PHE A 35 3.86 2.33 9.39
N ASN A 36 2.65 2.08 9.81
CA ASN A 36 2.30 1.98 11.21
C ASN A 36 2.27 0.50 11.60
N LYS A 37 3.21 0.11 12.46
CA LYS A 37 3.34 -1.30 12.88
C LYS A 37 2.14 -1.82 13.66
N LYS A 38 1.25 -0.93 14.06
CA LYS A 38 -0.01 -1.29 14.68
C LYS A 38 -0.90 -2.10 13.73
N TYR A 39 -0.74 -1.88 12.44
CA TYR A 39 -1.55 -2.53 11.42
C TYR A 39 -0.73 -3.58 10.69
N ALA A 40 -1.34 -4.72 10.47
CA ALA A 40 -0.68 -5.81 9.74
C ALA A 40 -0.54 -5.47 8.26
N ASP A 41 0.44 -6.08 7.62
CA ASP A 41 0.55 -6.05 6.17
C ASP A 41 -0.65 -6.79 5.57
N ILE A 42 -1.10 -6.33 4.42
CA ILE A 42 -2.22 -6.94 3.73
C ILE A 42 -1.70 -7.72 2.53
N MET A 43 -1.93 -9.03 2.52
CA MET A 43 -1.59 -9.84 1.35
C MET A 43 -2.72 -9.77 0.33
N ILE A 44 -2.37 -9.50 -0.91
CA ILE A 44 -3.34 -9.38 -2.00
C ILE A 44 -3.37 -10.69 -2.76
N SER A 45 -4.44 -11.46 -2.57
CA SER A 45 -4.61 -12.73 -3.25
C SER A 45 -5.04 -12.58 -4.69
N ASN A 46 -5.89 -11.59 -4.96
CA ASN A 46 -6.41 -11.34 -6.30
C ASN A 46 -6.11 -9.89 -6.69
N LEU A 47 -5.20 -9.72 -7.64
CA LEU A 47 -4.80 -8.38 -8.08
C LEU A 47 -5.92 -7.57 -8.72
N ARG A 48 -7.00 -8.23 -9.14
CA ARG A 48 -8.17 -7.52 -9.66
C ARG A 48 -8.86 -6.69 -8.60
N ASP A 49 -8.69 -7.04 -7.33
CA ASP A 49 -9.30 -6.31 -6.21
C ASP A 49 -8.50 -5.09 -5.82
N LEU A 50 -7.30 -4.93 -6.35
CA LEU A 50 -6.37 -3.87 -5.98
C LEU A 50 -6.26 -2.85 -7.10
N LYS A 51 -6.39 -1.57 -6.74
CA LYS A 51 -6.21 -0.48 -7.68
C LYS A 51 -5.28 0.56 -7.08
N CYS A 52 -4.31 1.01 -7.87
CA CYS A 52 -3.47 2.13 -7.50
C CYS A 52 -4.14 3.41 -7.96
N GLU A 53 -4.52 4.25 -7.00
CA GLU A 53 -5.18 5.53 -7.30
C GLU A 53 -4.16 6.66 -7.50
N GLY A 54 -2.95 6.49 -7.00
CA GLY A 54 -1.91 7.49 -7.17
C GLY A 54 -0.65 7.13 -6.42
N ARG A 55 0.46 7.76 -6.80
CA ARG A 55 1.74 7.60 -6.13
C ARG A 55 1.97 8.72 -5.14
N VAL A 56 2.60 8.38 -4.02
CA VAL A 56 3.04 9.35 -3.04
C VAL A 56 4.53 9.55 -3.27
N LYS A 57 4.91 10.69 -3.84
CA LYS A 57 6.30 10.94 -4.21
C LYS A 57 7.18 11.34 -3.05
N LYS A 58 6.59 11.98 -2.03
CA LYS A 58 7.31 12.42 -0.85
C LYS A 58 6.46 12.19 0.37
N CYS A 59 7.07 11.64 1.42
CA CYS A 59 6.40 11.32 2.66
C CYS A 59 7.07 12.00 3.83
N TYR A 60 7.03 13.33 3.86
CA TYR A 60 7.64 14.06 4.96
C TYR A 60 6.91 13.87 6.29
N TYR A 61 5.63 13.61 6.24
CA TYR A 61 4.79 13.54 7.42
C TYR A 61 4.17 12.17 7.58
N VAL A 62 5.01 11.15 7.41
CA VAL A 62 4.58 9.75 7.51
C VAL A 62 3.86 9.46 8.82
N LYS A 63 4.34 10.04 9.94
CA LYS A 63 3.69 9.84 11.23
C LYS A 63 2.27 10.40 11.26
N GLU A 64 2.05 11.54 10.64
CA GLU A 64 0.73 12.14 10.57
C GLU A 64 -0.20 11.35 9.68
N PHE A 65 0.33 10.87 8.55
CA PHE A 65 -0.42 9.97 7.70
C PHE A 65 -0.84 8.71 8.45
N SER A 66 0.08 8.13 9.19
CA SER A 66 -0.19 6.91 9.94
C SER A 66 -1.30 7.03 10.95
N ARG A 67 -1.54 8.23 11.47
CA ARG A 67 -2.62 8.48 12.43
C ARG A 67 -3.97 8.54 11.77
N LYS A 68 -4.03 8.97 10.53
CA LYS A 68 -5.28 9.24 9.81
C LYS A 68 -5.64 8.15 8.81
N ILE A 69 -4.64 7.46 8.29
CA ILE A 69 -4.81 6.48 7.22
C ILE A 69 -4.16 5.17 7.64
N GLN A 70 -4.86 4.10 7.48
CA GLN A 70 -4.39 2.77 7.86
C GLN A 70 -3.45 2.17 6.84
#